data_b8af59be8820275591285332db310395
#
_entry.id   b8af59be8820275591285332db310395
#
_cell.length_a   1.000
_cell.length_b   1.000
_cell.length_c   1.000
_cell.angle_alpha   90.00
_cell.angle_beta   90.00
_cell.angle_gamma   90.00
#
_symmetry.space_group_name_H-M   'P 1'
#
loop_
_entity.id
_entity.type
_entity.pdbx_description
1 polymer ?
#
loop_
_entity_poly.entity_id
_entity_poly.type
_entity_poly.pdbx_seq_one_letter_code
_entity_poly.pdbx_strand_id
1 'polypeptide(L)'
;MSEQQPGNGQGRAPDRPAPGSGGEDAPQESGSVPARTRLAGRGGRIARGAIVGLVAGGAGLAIGELAAVATGEASAPVTAAGTWAISITPTWLEQFAIRNFGSNDKTVLLIGVYVTLAVAAAIDGVLARVRPITATILTTLVGVVGAIAAVTRPAAHTSWLLPSLLAGLAAALVLRWLTVLSLKEPRPSAEPSERRRFLFGTLGTAAGALAVGYGGNAWTKKRYDVSGARDKVVLPTPANALPEPPASVHPEVRGLGPFFTPTSEFYRVDTALAVPRVDPREWKLKIHGMVERPFEITFDELLSYRFEEHDMTLTCVSNPVGGPYMGNARWLGTPLAPLLRRAGVRRGADMLMSTSTDGMTIGSPVEAVLDGRQAMLAIAMNGEALPTQHGFPCRMLIPGLYGYVSATKWLVDLNLTTFASSDAYWTPRGYSPQAPVKTASRIDVPADGATVASGTVVLAGTAWANHRGIAAVEIQIDNGPWQEAKLATSDTPDTWRQWSYEWTNAPRGSHKVRVRATDGTGAVQTSVVQDVVPNGASGYHTITVRVS
;
A
#
# COMPACT_ATOMS: atom_id res chain seq x y z
N MET A 1 33.16 -70.71 63.35
CA MET A 1 33.38 -70.46 64.79
C MET A 1 32.10 -69.82 65.27
N SER A 2 31.26 -70.64 65.78
CA SER A 2 30.93 -70.85 67.18
C SER A 2 29.99 -69.79 67.67
N GLU A 3 28.75 -70.10 67.81
CA GLU A 3 28.04 -70.78 68.95
C GLU A 3 27.43 -69.66 69.83
N GLN A 4 26.28 -69.64 70.38
CA GLN A 4 25.28 -70.64 70.77
C GLN A 4 24.09 -69.83 71.37
N GLN A 5 22.91 -70.37 71.18
CA GLN A 5 21.72 -70.20 72.04
C GLN A 5 21.99 -70.67 73.50
N PRO A 6 21.06 -70.63 74.47
CA PRO A 6 19.59 -70.56 74.43
C PRO A 6 18.92 -69.96 75.71
N GLY A 7 17.56 -69.98 75.77
CA GLY A 7 16.85 -70.33 76.99
C GLY A 7 15.61 -69.52 77.36
N ASN A 8 14.47 -70.02 77.06
CA ASN A 8 13.33 -70.59 77.84
C ASN A 8 12.70 -69.83 79.01
N GLY A 9 11.38 -69.86 79.02
CA GLY A 9 10.52 -69.77 80.17
C GLY A 9 9.13 -69.17 79.94
N GLN A 10 8.21 -69.90 79.47
CA GLN A 10 6.92 -70.43 79.97
C GLN A 10 6.12 -69.53 80.95
N GLY A 11 4.81 -69.34 80.63
CA GLY A 11 3.81 -69.30 81.65
C GLY A 11 2.49 -68.57 81.34
N ARG A 12 1.51 -69.38 80.85
CA ARG A 12 0.04 -69.33 81.15
C ARG A 12 -0.85 -68.11 80.88
N ALA A 13 -1.84 -68.30 80.01
CA ALA A 13 -3.21 -67.75 80.01
C ALA A 13 -4.00 -68.16 81.27
N PRO A 14 -5.25 -67.64 81.56
CA PRO A 14 -6.33 -67.27 80.65
C PRO A 14 -7.15 -66.01 81.12
N ASP A 15 -7.97 -65.40 80.32
CA ASP A 15 -9.47 -65.44 80.29
C ASP A 15 -10.06 -64.28 79.52
N ARG A 16 -11.03 -64.59 78.70
CA ARG A 16 -11.96 -63.67 78.05
C ARG A 16 -13.02 -63.14 79.00
N PRO A 17 -13.69 -61.96 78.74
CA PRO A 17 -14.78 -61.89 77.71
C PRO A 17 -14.84 -60.64 76.91
N ALA A 18 -15.55 -60.70 75.76
CA ALA A 18 -16.05 -59.70 74.84
C ALA A 18 -17.34 -58.98 75.38
N PRO A 19 -18.00 -58.08 74.62
CA PRO A 19 -17.68 -57.24 73.41
C PRO A 19 -18.11 -55.79 73.58
N GLY A 20 -17.70 -54.87 72.59
CA GLY A 20 -18.22 -53.49 72.53
C GLY A 20 -17.76 -52.70 71.33
N SER A 21 -18.58 -52.68 70.29
CA SER A 21 -18.86 -51.69 69.30
C SER A 21 -17.80 -50.72 68.76
N GLY A 22 -17.46 -50.81 67.50
CA GLY A 22 -17.80 -49.85 66.43
C GLY A 22 -16.93 -48.57 66.34
N GLY A 23 -16.00 -48.57 65.42
CA GLY A 23 -15.37 -47.34 64.93
C GLY A 23 -14.58 -47.66 63.65
N GLU A 24 -15.25 -47.61 62.54
CA GLU A 24 -14.64 -47.74 61.23
C GLU A 24 -13.76 -46.51 60.94
N ASP A 25 -12.47 -46.66 60.90
CA ASP A 25 -11.54 -45.74 60.27
C ASP A 25 -11.67 -45.86 58.76
N ALA A 26 -12.37 -44.86 58.13
CA ALA A 26 -12.40 -44.71 56.68
C ALA A 26 -11.05 -44.18 56.14
N PRO A 27 -10.54 -44.70 55.02
CA PRO A 27 -9.32 -44.18 54.41
C PRO A 27 -9.56 -42.75 53.90
N GLN A 28 -8.68 -41.82 54.26
CA GLN A 28 -8.62 -40.50 53.64
C GLN A 28 -8.35 -40.66 52.16
N GLU A 29 -9.37 -40.50 51.30
CA GLU A 29 -9.23 -40.26 49.87
C GLU A 29 -8.48 -38.97 49.65
N SER A 30 -7.24 -39.04 49.20
CA SER A 30 -6.50 -37.92 48.61
C SER A 30 -7.25 -37.50 47.36
N GLY A 31 -8.09 -36.48 47.48
CA GLY A 31 -8.91 -35.91 46.40
C GLY A 31 -8.03 -35.43 45.25
N SER A 32 -7.80 -36.29 44.28
CA SER A 32 -7.23 -35.89 42.98
C SER A 32 -8.25 -35.03 42.26
N VAL A 33 -7.96 -33.72 42.19
CA VAL A 33 -8.75 -32.74 41.40
C VAL A 33 -8.86 -33.28 39.96
N PRO A 34 -10.08 -33.46 39.43
CA PRO A 34 -10.26 -34.06 38.09
C PRO A 34 -9.55 -33.22 37.02
N ALA A 35 -8.92 -33.92 36.06
CA ALA A 35 -8.13 -33.33 34.96
C ALA A 35 -8.89 -32.25 34.18
N ARG A 36 -10.21 -32.36 34.05
CA ARG A 36 -11.10 -31.36 33.44
C ARG A 36 -11.11 -30.00 34.17
N THR A 37 -11.05 -30.00 35.50
CA THR A 37 -11.00 -28.74 36.30
C THR A 37 -9.65 -28.05 36.19
N ARG A 38 -8.56 -28.80 36.02
CA ARG A 38 -7.21 -28.28 35.80
C ARG A 38 -7.07 -27.67 34.39
N LEU A 39 -7.65 -28.29 33.36
CA LEU A 39 -7.67 -27.76 31.97
C LEU A 39 -8.50 -26.48 31.86
N ALA A 40 -9.68 -26.41 32.48
CA ALA A 40 -10.51 -25.19 32.50
C ALA A 40 -9.82 -24.01 33.20
N GLY A 41 -9.10 -24.26 34.31
CA GLY A 41 -8.32 -23.25 35.01
C GLY A 41 -7.10 -22.75 34.21
N ARG A 42 -6.47 -23.63 33.37
CA ARG A 42 -5.34 -23.25 32.52
C ARG A 42 -5.78 -22.40 31.33
N GLY A 43 -6.90 -22.76 30.68
CA GLY A 43 -7.48 -21.97 29.57
C GLY A 43 -7.88 -20.54 30.02
N GLY A 44 -8.52 -20.41 31.18
CA GLY A 44 -8.89 -19.10 31.71
C GLY A 44 -7.68 -18.21 32.06
N ARG A 45 -6.57 -18.79 32.48
CA ARG A 45 -5.30 -18.05 32.75
C ARG A 45 -4.67 -17.56 31.46
N ILE A 46 -4.60 -18.38 30.42
CA ILE A 46 -4.08 -18.01 29.11
C ILE A 46 -4.92 -16.88 28.50
N ALA A 47 -6.25 -17.01 28.50
CA ALA A 47 -7.15 -15.99 27.97
C ALA A 47 -7.00 -14.63 28.68
N ARG A 48 -6.88 -14.63 30.00
CA ARG A 48 -6.62 -13.37 30.75
C ARG A 48 -5.27 -12.75 30.40
N GLY A 49 -4.21 -13.57 30.26
CA GLY A 49 -2.90 -13.09 29.81
C GLY A 49 -2.98 -12.44 28.42
N ALA A 50 -3.60 -13.12 27.47
CA ALA A 50 -3.78 -12.61 26.11
C ALA A 50 -4.57 -11.29 26.09
N ILE A 51 -5.65 -11.18 26.85
CA ILE A 51 -6.43 -9.93 26.95
C ILE A 51 -5.57 -8.80 27.52
N VAL A 52 -4.78 -9.04 28.58
CA VAL A 52 -3.88 -8.05 29.15
C VAL A 52 -2.86 -7.56 28.13
N GLY A 53 -2.26 -8.47 27.36
CA GLY A 53 -1.32 -8.13 26.31
C GLY A 53 -1.97 -7.30 25.19
N LEU A 54 -3.14 -7.71 24.70
CA LEU A 54 -3.88 -6.99 23.67
C LEU A 54 -4.25 -5.57 24.09
N VAL A 55 -4.73 -5.39 25.33
CA VAL A 55 -5.07 -4.05 25.86
C VAL A 55 -3.82 -3.20 26.03
N ALA A 56 -2.72 -3.79 26.49
CA ALA A 56 -1.44 -3.07 26.64
C ALA A 56 -0.87 -2.65 25.27
N GLY A 57 -0.87 -3.54 24.30
CA GLY A 57 -0.46 -3.23 22.93
C GLY A 57 -1.33 -2.16 22.28
N GLY A 58 -2.65 -2.26 22.44
CA GLY A 58 -3.60 -1.24 21.96
C GLY A 58 -3.38 0.14 22.61
N ALA A 59 -3.11 0.18 23.92
CA ALA A 59 -2.78 1.43 24.62
C ALA A 59 -1.47 2.04 24.13
N GLY A 60 -0.46 1.21 23.90
CA GLY A 60 0.80 1.66 23.30
C GLY A 60 0.61 2.26 21.92
N LEU A 61 -0.09 1.55 21.02
CA LEU A 61 -0.39 2.06 19.68
C LEU A 61 -1.14 3.39 19.74
N ALA A 62 -2.15 3.53 20.64
CA ALA A 62 -2.91 4.75 20.81
C ALA A 62 -2.02 5.95 21.22
N ILE A 63 -1.06 5.75 22.11
CA ILE A 63 -0.08 6.78 22.50
C ILE A 63 0.86 7.11 21.33
N GLY A 64 1.26 6.10 20.54
CA GLY A 64 2.05 6.31 19.33
C GLY A 64 1.31 7.13 18.27
N GLU A 65 0.04 6.84 18.02
CA GLU A 65 -0.82 7.63 17.12
C GLU A 65 -0.97 9.08 17.61
N LEU A 66 -1.15 9.29 18.92
CA LEU A 66 -1.20 10.63 19.49
C LEU A 66 0.14 11.37 19.33
N ALA A 67 1.27 10.69 19.53
CA ALA A 67 2.59 11.28 19.33
C ALA A 67 2.85 11.65 17.86
N ALA A 68 2.30 10.89 16.91
CA ALA A 68 2.39 11.16 15.47
C ALA A 68 1.71 12.48 15.06
N VAL A 69 0.81 13.04 15.89
CA VAL A 69 0.25 14.39 15.70
C VAL A 69 1.35 15.47 15.63
N ALA A 70 2.45 15.26 16.36
CA ALA A 70 3.56 16.21 16.38
C ALA A 70 4.59 15.96 15.27
N THR A 71 4.68 14.74 14.74
CA THR A 71 5.78 14.30 13.85
C THR A 71 5.32 13.91 12.45
N GLY A 72 4.01 13.81 12.21
CA GLY A 72 3.41 13.47 10.92
C GLY A 72 2.87 12.05 10.83
N GLU A 73 1.85 11.85 9.99
CA GLU A 73 1.15 10.57 9.78
C GLU A 73 2.11 9.43 9.36
N ALA A 74 3.15 9.77 8.61
CA ALA A 74 4.14 8.81 8.15
C ALA A 74 4.97 8.20 9.29
N SER A 75 5.08 8.86 10.44
CA SER A 75 5.82 8.39 11.63
C SER A 75 4.98 7.52 12.56
N ALA A 76 3.67 7.40 12.34
CA ALA A 76 2.77 6.58 13.14
C ALA A 76 3.26 5.11 13.16
N PRO A 77 3.23 4.41 14.31
CA PRO A 77 3.91 3.11 14.46
C PRO A 77 3.49 2.07 13.44
N VAL A 78 2.19 1.97 13.14
CA VAL A 78 1.68 0.99 12.16
C VAL A 78 2.06 1.38 10.74
N THR A 79 1.99 2.67 10.40
CA THR A 79 2.43 3.19 9.09
C THR A 79 3.92 2.97 8.87
N ALA A 80 4.74 3.23 9.89
CA ALA A 80 6.18 3.01 9.85
C ALA A 80 6.52 1.52 9.67
N ALA A 81 5.91 0.65 10.47
CA ALA A 81 6.09 -0.80 10.37
C ALA A 81 5.64 -1.36 9.00
N GLY A 82 4.48 -0.92 8.51
CA GLY A 82 3.96 -1.34 7.20
C GLY A 82 4.85 -0.88 6.04
N THR A 83 5.31 0.37 6.05
CA THR A 83 6.23 0.88 5.01
C THR A 83 7.57 0.15 5.04
N TRP A 84 8.10 -0.11 6.23
CA TRP A 84 9.32 -0.90 6.39
C TRP A 84 9.12 -2.34 5.87
N ALA A 85 7.99 -2.97 6.18
CA ALA A 85 7.63 -4.29 5.65
C ALA A 85 7.64 -4.30 4.12
N ILE A 86 7.06 -3.29 3.45
CA ILE A 86 7.12 -3.15 1.99
C ILE A 86 8.58 -3.11 1.51
N SER A 87 9.43 -2.33 2.19
CA SER A 87 10.83 -2.13 1.76
C SER A 87 11.68 -3.40 1.80
N ILE A 88 11.37 -4.34 2.70
CA ILE A 88 12.10 -5.61 2.86
C ILE A 88 11.37 -6.81 2.21
N THR A 89 10.16 -6.59 1.66
CA THR A 89 9.38 -7.65 1.03
C THR A 89 10.05 -8.10 -0.26
N PRO A 90 10.30 -9.41 -0.44
CA PRO A 90 10.83 -9.94 -1.69
C PRO A 90 9.88 -9.67 -2.87
N THR A 91 10.45 -9.41 -4.05
CA THR A 91 9.69 -9.03 -5.27
C THR A 91 8.59 -10.04 -5.64
N TRP A 92 8.83 -11.34 -5.45
CA TRP A 92 7.82 -12.37 -5.74
C TRP A 92 6.56 -12.24 -4.86
N LEU A 93 6.72 -11.86 -3.58
CA LEU A 93 5.61 -11.68 -2.65
C LEU A 93 4.87 -10.36 -2.92
N GLU A 94 5.61 -9.30 -3.27
CA GLU A 94 5.04 -8.03 -3.71
C GLU A 94 4.16 -8.22 -4.96
N GLN A 95 4.68 -8.92 -5.97
CA GLN A 95 3.92 -9.25 -7.18
C GLN A 95 2.72 -10.15 -6.91
N PHE A 96 2.85 -11.12 -6.02
CA PHE A 96 1.72 -11.93 -5.57
C PHE A 96 0.62 -11.05 -4.96
N ALA A 97 0.99 -10.11 -4.08
CA ALA A 97 0.04 -9.18 -3.46
C ALA A 97 -0.66 -8.30 -4.50
N ILE A 98 0.08 -7.70 -5.43
CA ILE A 98 -0.46 -6.85 -6.50
C ILE A 98 -1.43 -7.65 -7.39
N ARG A 99 -1.07 -8.86 -7.79
CA ARG A 99 -1.92 -9.70 -8.67
C ARG A 99 -3.22 -10.16 -8.00
N ASN A 100 -3.16 -10.53 -6.72
CA ASN A 100 -4.31 -11.12 -6.04
C ASN A 100 -5.19 -10.09 -5.33
N PHE A 101 -4.64 -8.97 -4.88
CA PHE A 101 -5.35 -7.96 -4.10
C PHE A 101 -5.53 -6.64 -4.85
N GLY A 102 -4.80 -6.40 -5.95
CA GLY A 102 -4.92 -5.20 -6.78
C GLY A 102 -4.78 -3.93 -5.95
N SER A 103 -5.77 -3.04 -6.04
CA SER A 103 -5.80 -1.77 -5.27
C SER A 103 -5.99 -1.95 -3.75
N ASN A 104 -6.33 -3.17 -3.28
CA ASN A 104 -6.52 -3.49 -1.87
C ASN A 104 -5.27 -4.04 -1.19
N ASP A 105 -4.15 -4.19 -1.90
CA ASP A 105 -2.86 -4.71 -1.42
C ASP A 105 -2.41 -4.05 -0.11
N LYS A 106 -2.50 -2.72 -0.02
CA LYS A 106 -2.16 -1.93 1.17
C LYS A 106 -3.08 -2.20 2.36
N THR A 107 -4.38 -2.37 2.11
CA THR A 107 -5.34 -2.71 3.15
C THR A 107 -5.04 -4.08 3.73
N VAL A 108 -4.76 -5.07 2.87
CA VAL A 108 -4.37 -6.42 3.28
C VAL A 108 -3.06 -6.40 4.08
N LEU A 109 -2.07 -5.63 3.64
CA LEU A 109 -0.82 -5.44 4.37
C LEU A 109 -1.05 -4.86 5.77
N LEU A 110 -1.83 -3.77 5.87
CA LEU A 110 -2.13 -3.14 7.17
C LEU A 110 -2.87 -4.08 8.11
N ILE A 111 -3.85 -4.84 7.60
CA ILE A 111 -4.53 -5.89 8.38
C ILE A 111 -3.49 -6.93 8.86
N GLY A 112 -2.58 -7.38 8.01
CA GLY A 112 -1.51 -8.28 8.36
C GLY A 112 -0.60 -7.74 9.46
N VAL A 113 -0.22 -6.47 9.40
CA VAL A 113 0.58 -5.79 10.45
C VAL A 113 -0.21 -5.75 11.77
N TYR A 114 -1.48 -5.34 11.75
CA TYR A 114 -2.31 -5.33 12.97
C TYR A 114 -2.47 -6.72 13.58
N VAL A 115 -2.73 -7.74 12.77
CA VAL A 115 -2.85 -9.14 13.23
C VAL A 115 -1.53 -9.62 13.84
N THR A 116 -0.41 -9.33 13.21
CA THR A 116 0.92 -9.72 13.72
C THR A 116 1.21 -9.07 15.07
N LEU A 117 0.96 -7.76 15.19
CA LEU A 117 1.12 -7.02 16.44
C LEU A 117 0.17 -7.53 17.53
N ALA A 118 -1.09 -7.85 17.18
CA ALA A 118 -2.07 -8.39 18.12
C ALA A 118 -1.66 -9.79 18.63
N VAL A 119 -1.20 -10.67 17.74
CA VAL A 119 -0.70 -12.00 18.12
C VAL A 119 0.53 -11.88 19.02
N ALA A 120 1.50 -11.03 18.67
CA ALA A 120 2.68 -10.78 19.48
C ALA A 120 2.29 -10.23 20.86
N ALA A 121 1.39 -9.26 20.93
CA ALA A 121 0.92 -8.69 22.18
C ALA A 121 0.17 -9.72 23.03
N ALA A 122 -0.65 -10.60 22.44
CA ALA A 122 -1.35 -11.67 23.15
C ALA A 122 -0.37 -12.69 23.75
N ILE A 123 0.65 -13.11 22.96
CA ILE A 123 1.71 -14.02 23.43
C ILE A 123 2.49 -13.36 24.58
N ASP A 124 2.86 -12.11 24.41
CA ASP A 124 3.64 -11.37 25.41
C ASP A 124 2.85 -11.16 26.71
N GLY A 125 1.54 -10.93 26.63
CA GLY A 125 0.66 -10.87 27.79
C GLY A 125 0.52 -12.21 28.52
N VAL A 126 0.55 -13.35 27.81
CA VAL A 126 0.62 -14.67 28.43
C VAL A 126 1.98 -14.89 29.10
N LEU A 127 3.08 -14.51 28.44
CA LEU A 127 4.44 -14.60 28.96
C LEU A 127 4.63 -13.72 30.22
N ALA A 128 4.04 -12.53 30.24
CA ALA A 128 4.13 -11.59 31.36
C ALA A 128 3.65 -12.18 32.71
N ARG A 129 2.79 -13.19 32.66
CA ARG A 129 2.31 -13.89 33.88
C ARG A 129 3.37 -14.78 34.52
N VAL A 130 4.33 -15.31 33.75
CA VAL A 130 5.38 -16.21 34.21
C VAL A 130 6.75 -15.55 34.24
N ARG A 131 7.02 -14.66 33.27
CA ARG A 131 8.29 -13.94 33.12
C ARG A 131 8.04 -12.44 32.84
N PRO A 132 7.58 -11.69 33.84
CA PRO A 132 7.13 -10.30 33.62
C PRO A 132 8.24 -9.38 33.11
N ILE A 133 9.49 -9.56 33.57
CA ILE A 133 10.62 -8.75 33.11
C ILE A 133 10.91 -9.04 31.63
N THR A 134 10.96 -10.31 31.24
CA THR A 134 11.19 -10.71 29.84
C THR A 134 10.12 -10.12 28.93
N ALA A 135 8.85 -10.22 29.29
CA ALA A 135 7.75 -9.66 28.54
C ALA A 135 7.87 -8.13 28.40
N THR A 136 8.19 -7.41 29.49
CA THR A 136 8.42 -5.97 29.45
C THR A 136 9.54 -5.59 28.48
N ILE A 137 10.65 -6.34 28.48
CA ILE A 137 11.77 -6.14 27.56
C ILE A 137 11.33 -6.36 26.11
N LEU A 138 10.62 -7.46 25.82
CA LEU A 138 10.14 -7.77 24.47
C LEU A 138 9.19 -6.69 23.93
N THR A 139 8.22 -6.26 24.74
CA THR A 139 7.30 -5.16 24.37
C THR A 139 8.09 -3.87 24.07
N THR A 140 9.09 -3.52 24.89
CA THR A 140 9.93 -2.33 24.64
C THR A 140 10.73 -2.48 23.35
N LEU A 141 11.30 -3.67 23.09
CA LEU A 141 12.04 -3.95 21.85
C LEU A 141 11.16 -3.81 20.60
N VAL A 142 9.89 -4.19 20.63
CA VAL A 142 8.96 -3.93 19.53
C VAL A 142 8.86 -2.44 19.24
N GLY A 143 8.78 -1.59 20.26
CA GLY A 143 8.82 -0.12 20.11
C GLY A 143 10.13 0.38 19.49
N VAL A 144 11.27 -0.19 19.89
CA VAL A 144 12.59 0.16 19.30
C VAL A 144 12.67 -0.28 17.83
N VAL A 145 12.21 -1.48 17.50
CA VAL A 145 12.16 -1.94 16.10
C VAL A 145 11.28 -1.02 15.25
N GLY A 146 10.11 -0.63 15.78
CA GLY A 146 9.23 0.35 15.11
C GLY A 146 9.90 1.72 14.91
N ALA A 147 10.69 2.18 15.88
CA ALA A 147 11.44 3.43 15.78
C ALA A 147 12.55 3.35 14.72
N ILE A 148 13.30 2.24 14.67
CA ILE A 148 14.29 1.98 13.61
C ILE A 148 13.58 1.95 12.23
N ALA A 149 12.47 1.23 12.12
CA ALA A 149 11.68 1.17 10.89
C ALA A 149 11.22 2.57 10.42
N ALA A 150 10.89 3.47 11.35
CA ALA A 150 10.49 4.83 11.02
C ALA A 150 11.64 5.67 10.46
N VAL A 151 12.87 5.55 10.98
CA VAL A 151 14.00 6.42 10.59
C VAL A 151 14.89 5.84 9.49
N THR A 152 14.75 4.58 9.14
CA THR A 152 15.48 3.97 8.01
C THR A 152 14.91 4.35 6.65
N ARG A 153 13.85 5.14 6.60
CA ARG A 153 13.21 5.62 5.37
C ARG A 153 13.99 6.80 4.78
N PRO A 154 14.08 6.92 3.44
CA PRO A 154 14.89 7.96 2.78
C PRO A 154 14.52 9.40 3.16
N ALA A 155 13.25 9.68 3.47
CA ALA A 155 12.76 11.03 3.84
C ALA A 155 12.53 11.19 5.36
N ALA A 156 13.09 10.30 6.20
CA ALA A 156 12.81 10.30 7.62
C ALA A 156 13.54 11.42 8.38
N HIS A 157 12.86 12.00 9.35
CA HIS A 157 13.44 12.89 10.33
C HIS A 157 13.71 12.14 11.65
N THR A 158 14.70 12.58 12.42
CA THR A 158 15.03 11.97 13.73
C THR A 158 13.85 12.00 14.71
N SER A 159 12.96 12.98 14.61
CA SER A 159 11.72 13.05 15.40
C SER A 159 10.77 11.87 15.19
N TRP A 160 10.88 11.14 14.07
CA TRP A 160 10.06 9.97 13.77
C TRP A 160 10.33 8.76 14.67
N LEU A 161 11.43 8.79 15.45
CA LEU A 161 11.67 7.82 16.53
C LEU A 161 10.59 7.87 17.62
N LEU A 162 10.11 9.08 17.95
CA LEU A 162 9.30 9.34 19.14
C LEU A 162 7.99 8.53 19.19
N PRO A 163 7.14 8.46 18.14
CA PRO A 163 5.88 7.75 18.21
C PRO A 163 6.03 6.27 18.58
N SER A 164 6.96 5.57 17.95
CA SER A 164 7.17 4.14 18.21
C SER A 164 7.85 3.87 19.57
N LEU A 165 8.79 4.72 20.00
CA LEU A 165 9.39 4.59 21.32
C LEU A 165 8.37 4.83 22.43
N LEU A 166 7.53 5.87 22.31
CA LEU A 166 6.47 6.16 23.27
C LEU A 166 5.41 5.05 23.28
N ALA A 167 5.07 4.49 22.10
CA ALA A 167 4.18 3.34 21.99
C ALA A 167 4.72 2.12 22.75
N GLY A 168 5.99 1.77 22.54
CA GLY A 168 6.63 0.64 23.22
C GLY A 168 6.72 0.84 24.74
N LEU A 169 7.10 2.03 25.19
CA LEU A 169 7.16 2.38 26.62
C LEU A 169 5.78 2.32 27.27
N ALA A 170 4.77 2.94 26.65
CA ALA A 170 3.40 2.94 27.17
C ALA A 170 2.83 1.52 27.24
N ALA A 171 3.02 0.72 26.17
CA ALA A 171 2.62 -0.69 26.17
C ALA A 171 3.29 -1.47 27.29
N ALA A 172 4.59 -1.31 27.51
CA ALA A 172 5.35 -1.99 28.57
C ALA A 172 4.85 -1.61 29.97
N LEU A 173 4.59 -0.32 30.22
CA LEU A 173 4.06 0.17 31.49
C LEU A 173 2.65 -0.36 31.78
N VAL A 174 1.76 -0.32 30.77
CA VAL A 174 0.39 -0.83 30.88
C VAL A 174 0.40 -2.35 31.06
N LEU A 175 1.25 -3.08 30.30
CA LEU A 175 1.41 -4.52 30.45
C LEU A 175 1.80 -4.89 31.89
N ARG A 176 2.82 -4.22 32.43
CA ARG A 176 3.27 -4.45 33.80
C ARG A 176 2.18 -4.14 34.82
N TRP A 177 1.50 -3.01 34.68
CA TRP A 177 0.42 -2.59 35.58
C TRP A 177 -0.75 -3.57 35.56
N LEU A 178 -1.28 -3.94 34.39
CA LEU A 178 -2.37 -4.89 34.26
C LEU A 178 -1.98 -6.31 34.70
N THR A 179 -0.72 -6.72 34.47
CA THR A 179 -0.21 -8.01 34.94
C THR A 179 -0.23 -8.08 36.46
N VAL A 180 0.23 -7.04 37.15
CA VAL A 180 0.17 -6.97 38.63
C VAL A 180 -1.27 -7.05 39.14
N LEU A 181 -2.21 -6.35 38.47
CA LEU A 181 -3.62 -6.44 38.81
C LEU A 181 -4.21 -7.85 38.56
N SER A 182 -3.73 -8.54 37.51
CA SER A 182 -4.20 -9.88 37.13
C SER A 182 -3.64 -11.02 37.96
N LEU A 183 -2.44 -10.82 38.57
CA LEU A 183 -1.74 -11.83 39.40
C LEU A 183 -2.26 -11.89 40.83
N LYS A 184 -2.97 -10.87 41.31
CA LYS A 184 -3.71 -10.96 42.56
C LYS A 184 -4.88 -11.94 42.38
N GLU A 185 -4.57 -13.25 42.51
CA GLU A 185 -5.62 -14.28 42.42
C GLU A 185 -6.64 -14.05 43.55
N PRO A 186 -7.94 -14.08 43.24
CA PRO A 186 -8.94 -14.09 44.28
C PRO A 186 -8.75 -15.34 45.13
N ARG A 187 -8.42 -15.20 46.41
CA ARG A 187 -8.58 -16.28 47.36
C ARG A 187 -10.04 -16.74 47.33
N PRO A 188 -10.37 -18.01 47.64
CA PRO A 188 -11.77 -18.47 47.66
C PRO A 188 -12.71 -17.60 48.50
N SER A 189 -12.16 -16.76 49.37
CA SER A 189 -12.81 -15.74 50.20
C SER A 189 -12.63 -14.31 49.71
N ALA A 190 -12.13 -14.09 48.47
CA ALA A 190 -11.84 -12.74 47.99
C ALA A 190 -13.12 -11.95 47.71
N GLU A 191 -13.18 -10.73 48.29
CA GLU A 191 -14.27 -9.79 48.08
C GLU A 191 -14.52 -9.50 46.59
N PRO A 192 -15.73 -9.18 46.18
CA PRO A 192 -16.13 -8.78 44.81
C PRO A 192 -15.30 -7.62 44.24
N SER A 193 -14.59 -6.87 45.11
CA SER A 193 -13.80 -5.66 44.80
C SER A 193 -12.59 -5.90 43.89
N GLU A 194 -11.87 -7.05 44.00
CA GLU A 194 -10.65 -7.29 43.19
C GLU A 194 -10.95 -7.66 41.73
N ARG A 195 -11.96 -8.50 41.50
CA ARG A 195 -12.45 -8.79 40.15
C ARG A 195 -12.94 -7.54 39.44
N ARG A 196 -13.61 -6.67 40.17
CA ARG A 196 -14.15 -5.40 39.69
C ARG A 196 -13.03 -4.45 39.31
N ARG A 197 -11.96 -4.34 40.10
CA ARG A 197 -10.77 -3.52 39.79
C ARG A 197 -10.04 -3.97 38.53
N PHE A 198 -9.86 -5.29 38.33
CA PHE A 198 -9.27 -5.82 37.10
C PHE A 198 -10.14 -5.53 35.88
N LEU A 199 -11.45 -5.78 35.98
CA LEU A 199 -12.39 -5.52 34.87
C LEU A 199 -12.45 -4.03 34.52
N PHE A 200 -12.63 -3.16 35.52
CA PHE A 200 -12.63 -1.71 35.28
C PHE A 200 -11.28 -1.17 34.80
N GLY A 201 -10.15 -1.68 35.31
CA GLY A 201 -8.83 -1.33 34.83
C GLY A 201 -8.62 -1.72 33.37
N THR A 202 -9.00 -2.95 33.00
CA THR A 202 -8.86 -3.45 31.63
C THR A 202 -9.79 -2.75 30.66
N LEU A 203 -11.08 -2.65 31.01
CA LEU A 203 -12.08 -1.97 30.16
C LEU A 203 -11.84 -0.47 30.07
N GLY A 204 -11.47 0.19 31.18
CA GLY A 204 -11.13 1.60 31.18
C GLY A 204 -9.90 1.91 30.33
N THR A 205 -8.86 1.07 30.40
CA THR A 205 -7.66 1.21 29.56
C THR A 205 -8.02 0.97 28.09
N ALA A 206 -8.81 -0.06 27.77
CA ALA A 206 -9.22 -0.33 26.40
C ALA A 206 -10.06 0.82 25.82
N ALA A 207 -11.04 1.33 26.58
CA ALA A 207 -11.87 2.47 26.17
C ALA A 207 -11.02 3.75 26.00
N GLY A 208 -10.11 4.03 26.95
CA GLY A 208 -9.16 5.13 26.85
C GLY A 208 -8.25 5.02 25.64
N ALA A 209 -7.71 3.83 25.38
CA ALA A 209 -6.87 3.57 24.19
C ALA A 209 -7.64 3.80 22.88
N LEU A 210 -8.88 3.32 22.79
CA LEU A 210 -9.72 3.57 21.62
C LEU A 210 -10.00 5.07 21.43
N ALA A 211 -10.36 5.79 22.50
CA ALA A 211 -10.62 7.23 22.44
C ALA A 211 -9.35 8.02 22.04
N VAL A 212 -8.20 7.72 22.64
CA VAL A 212 -6.93 8.38 22.36
C VAL A 212 -6.43 8.03 20.95
N GLY A 213 -6.50 6.77 20.53
CA GLY A 213 -6.06 6.34 19.21
C GLY A 213 -6.93 6.93 18.09
N TYR A 214 -8.25 6.87 18.23
CA TYR A 214 -9.18 7.50 17.30
C TYR A 214 -9.02 9.02 17.25
N GLY A 215 -8.98 9.66 18.45
CA GLY A 215 -8.79 11.10 18.58
C GLY A 215 -7.45 11.58 18.03
N GLY A 216 -6.36 10.86 18.30
CA GLY A 216 -5.03 11.13 17.76
C GLY A 216 -5.00 11.05 16.23
N ASN A 217 -5.54 9.98 15.65
CA ASN A 217 -5.63 9.82 14.20
C ASN A 217 -6.50 10.92 13.54
N ALA A 218 -7.67 11.22 14.11
CA ALA A 218 -8.53 12.29 13.63
C ALA A 218 -7.85 13.66 13.71
N TRP A 219 -7.12 13.93 14.79
CA TRP A 219 -6.36 15.18 14.96
C TRP A 219 -5.20 15.26 13.96
N THR A 220 -4.43 14.18 13.76
CA THR A 220 -3.37 14.11 12.75
C THR A 220 -3.93 14.43 11.36
N LYS A 221 -5.03 13.77 10.96
CA LYS A 221 -5.68 14.03 9.68
C LYS A 221 -6.11 15.49 9.52
N LYS A 222 -6.67 16.10 10.57
CA LYS A 222 -7.08 17.50 10.55
C LYS A 222 -5.89 18.46 10.53
N ARG A 223 -4.84 18.19 11.29
CA ARG A 223 -3.65 19.05 11.39
C ARG A 223 -2.89 19.12 10.08
N TYR A 224 -2.77 17.99 9.38
CA TYR A 224 -2.08 17.88 8.10
C TYR A 224 -3.04 17.90 6.90
N ASP A 225 -4.29 18.34 7.10
CA ASP A 225 -5.21 18.50 5.99
C ASP A 225 -4.80 19.69 5.12
N VAL A 226 -4.50 19.40 3.88
CA VAL A 226 -4.10 20.38 2.86
C VAL A 226 -5.23 20.72 1.90
N SER A 227 -6.45 20.22 2.13
CA SER A 227 -7.60 20.48 1.24
C SER A 227 -7.87 21.98 1.12
N GLY A 228 -7.92 22.68 2.26
CA GLY A 228 -8.12 24.12 2.25
C GLY A 228 -6.96 24.94 1.63
N ALA A 229 -5.74 24.41 1.61
CA ALA A 229 -4.62 25.01 0.89
C ALA A 229 -4.72 24.72 -0.62
N ARG A 230 -5.10 23.48 -0.98
CA ARG A 230 -5.35 23.06 -2.37
C ARG A 230 -6.44 23.92 -3.02
N ASP A 231 -7.57 24.11 -2.35
CA ASP A 231 -8.73 24.85 -2.86
C ASP A 231 -8.44 26.35 -3.05
N LYS A 232 -7.38 26.87 -2.42
CA LYS A 232 -6.92 28.25 -2.58
C LYS A 232 -5.89 28.43 -3.69
N VAL A 233 -5.41 27.35 -4.30
CA VAL A 233 -4.47 27.45 -5.42
C VAL A 233 -5.19 28.05 -6.62
N VAL A 234 -4.77 29.24 -7.01
CA VAL A 234 -5.20 29.88 -8.26
C VAL A 234 -4.35 29.30 -9.38
N LEU A 235 -4.98 28.57 -10.29
CA LEU A 235 -4.28 27.99 -11.42
C LEU A 235 -3.82 29.08 -12.39
N PRO A 236 -2.54 29.09 -12.82
CA PRO A 236 -2.05 30.02 -13.84
C PRO A 236 -2.80 29.79 -15.16
N THR A 237 -3.01 30.90 -15.90
CA THR A 237 -3.54 30.82 -17.25
C THR A 237 -2.52 30.16 -18.17
N PRO A 238 -2.87 29.07 -18.88
CA PRO A 238 -1.95 28.41 -19.80
C PRO A 238 -1.60 29.32 -20.98
N ALA A 239 -0.33 29.33 -21.37
CA ALA A 239 0.12 30.10 -22.53
C ALA A 239 -0.35 29.51 -23.87
N ASN A 240 -0.73 28.21 -23.86
CA ASN A 240 -1.28 27.47 -24.98
C ASN A 240 -2.59 26.81 -24.59
N ALA A 241 -3.58 27.52 -24.12
CA ALA A 241 -4.87 26.91 -23.79
C ALA A 241 -5.35 26.01 -24.93
N LEU A 242 -5.49 24.72 -24.64
CA LEU A 242 -5.94 23.74 -25.62
C LEU A 242 -7.45 23.85 -25.80
N PRO A 243 -7.96 23.77 -27.04
CA PRO A 243 -9.40 23.66 -27.25
C PRO A 243 -9.93 22.35 -26.65
N GLU A 244 -11.24 22.30 -26.42
CA GLU A 244 -11.87 21.01 -26.13
C GLU A 244 -11.64 20.05 -27.31
N PRO A 245 -11.26 18.79 -27.07
CA PRO A 245 -11.13 17.79 -28.12
C PRO A 245 -12.45 17.67 -28.91
N PRO A 246 -12.40 17.48 -30.24
CA PRO A 246 -13.61 17.31 -31.00
C PRO A 246 -14.40 16.07 -30.53
N ALA A 247 -15.73 16.12 -30.59
CA ALA A 247 -16.58 14.99 -30.14
C ALA A 247 -16.18 13.66 -30.78
N SER A 248 -15.59 13.70 -31.99
CA SER A 248 -15.14 12.52 -32.74
C SER A 248 -13.93 11.78 -32.12
N VAL A 249 -13.30 12.29 -31.04
CA VAL A 249 -12.29 11.53 -30.26
C VAL A 249 -12.92 10.39 -29.44
N HIS A 250 -14.24 10.47 -29.21
CA HIS A 250 -15.00 9.48 -28.45
C HIS A 250 -16.09 8.87 -29.34
N PRO A 251 -16.00 7.58 -29.69
CA PRO A 251 -17.09 6.89 -30.37
C PRO A 251 -18.34 6.83 -29.48
N GLU A 252 -19.51 7.13 -30.05
CA GLU A 252 -20.79 7.04 -29.36
C GLU A 252 -21.21 5.56 -29.14
N VAL A 253 -20.45 4.82 -28.34
CA VAL A 253 -20.73 3.41 -28.01
C VAL A 253 -21.12 3.29 -26.56
N ARG A 254 -22.32 2.79 -26.31
CA ARG A 254 -22.82 2.59 -24.95
C ARG A 254 -21.89 1.65 -24.15
N GLY A 255 -21.42 2.13 -23.02
CA GLY A 255 -20.53 1.36 -22.13
C GLY A 255 -19.04 1.58 -22.38
N LEU A 256 -18.66 2.30 -23.43
CA LEU A 256 -17.29 2.77 -23.60
C LEU A 256 -17.02 3.93 -22.62
N GLY A 257 -15.90 3.89 -21.90
CA GLY A 257 -15.48 4.96 -21.00
C GLY A 257 -15.18 6.27 -21.74
N PRO A 258 -15.27 7.43 -21.08
CA PRO A 258 -15.05 8.73 -21.71
C PRO A 258 -13.60 8.90 -22.19
N PHE A 259 -13.36 9.82 -23.11
CA PHE A 259 -12.02 10.11 -23.62
C PHE A 259 -11.10 10.63 -22.52
N PHE A 260 -11.53 11.61 -21.72
CA PHE A 260 -10.83 11.97 -20.48
C PHE A 260 -11.38 11.16 -19.32
N THR A 261 -10.49 10.50 -18.61
CA THR A 261 -10.82 9.77 -17.38
C THR A 261 -11.20 10.76 -16.30
N PRO A 262 -12.41 10.67 -15.68
CA PRO A 262 -12.76 11.51 -14.55
C PRO A 262 -11.69 11.46 -13.45
N THR A 263 -11.38 12.59 -12.85
CA THR A 263 -10.33 12.68 -11.82
C THR A 263 -10.54 11.70 -10.66
N SER A 264 -11.80 11.46 -10.28
CA SER A 264 -12.17 10.52 -9.22
C SER A 264 -11.96 9.04 -9.61
N GLU A 265 -11.94 8.73 -10.90
CA GLU A 265 -11.78 7.38 -11.46
C GLU A 265 -10.36 7.14 -12.00
N PHE A 266 -9.51 8.17 -12.00
CA PHE A 266 -8.15 8.05 -12.49
C PHE A 266 -7.37 7.06 -11.60
N TYR A 267 -6.72 6.07 -12.21
CA TYR A 267 -6.05 5.01 -11.48
C TYR A 267 -5.00 5.54 -10.51
N ARG A 268 -4.87 4.87 -9.38
CA ARG A 268 -3.87 5.20 -8.36
C ARG A 268 -2.96 4.00 -8.12
N VAL A 269 -1.68 4.17 -8.40
CA VAL A 269 -0.59 3.26 -8.03
C VAL A 269 0.53 4.09 -7.41
N ASP A 270 0.92 3.75 -6.20
CA ASP A 270 2.05 4.35 -5.46
C ASP A 270 2.48 3.41 -4.33
N THR A 271 3.64 3.63 -3.75
CA THR A 271 4.18 2.85 -2.61
C THR A 271 3.77 3.45 -1.25
N ALA A 272 3.15 4.63 -1.23
CA ALA A 272 2.80 5.33 -0.01
C ALA A 272 1.63 4.65 0.71
N LEU A 273 1.82 4.22 1.98
CA LEU A 273 0.73 3.76 2.84
C LEU A 273 -0.11 4.94 3.37
N ALA A 274 0.55 6.02 3.76
CA ALA A 274 -0.09 7.30 4.06
C ALA A 274 0.15 8.23 2.86
N VAL A 275 -0.91 8.81 2.31
CA VAL A 275 -0.81 9.79 1.22
C VAL A 275 -0.07 11.02 1.72
N PRO A 276 1.08 11.39 1.14
CA PRO A 276 1.77 12.61 1.52
C PRO A 276 0.87 13.84 1.41
N ARG A 277 0.89 14.66 2.45
CA ARG A 277 0.12 15.90 2.55
C ARG A 277 1.10 17.05 2.63
N VAL A 278 1.40 17.64 1.49
CA VAL A 278 2.42 18.68 1.35
C VAL A 278 1.74 20.04 1.30
N ASP A 279 2.05 20.90 2.26
CA ASP A 279 1.60 22.28 2.23
C ASP A 279 2.36 23.03 1.12
N PRO A 280 1.68 23.64 0.14
CA PRO A 280 2.36 24.35 -0.94
C PRO A 280 3.22 25.53 -0.44
N ARG A 281 2.93 26.10 0.73
CA ARG A 281 3.73 27.18 1.33
C ARG A 281 5.08 26.72 1.84
N GLU A 282 5.21 25.41 2.16
CA GLU A 282 6.44 24.78 2.64
C GLU A 282 7.14 24.00 1.53
N TRP A 283 6.45 23.79 0.40
CA TRP A 283 6.97 23.01 -0.70
C TRP A 283 8.13 23.70 -1.40
N LYS A 284 9.16 22.92 -1.69
CA LYS A 284 10.32 23.33 -2.45
C LYS A 284 10.77 22.20 -3.36
N LEU A 285 11.30 22.56 -4.51
CA LEU A 285 11.91 21.66 -5.45
C LEU A 285 13.37 22.02 -5.64
N LYS A 286 14.24 21.09 -5.29
CA LYS A 286 15.69 21.22 -5.47
C LYS A 286 16.10 20.60 -6.81
N ILE A 287 16.92 21.30 -7.59
CA ILE A 287 17.52 20.83 -8.85
C ILE A 287 19.03 20.87 -8.69
N HIS A 288 19.68 19.71 -8.74
CA HIS A 288 21.11 19.58 -8.42
C HIS A 288 21.78 18.36 -9.08
N GLY A 289 22.96 17.97 -8.60
CA GLY A 289 23.75 16.84 -9.12
C GLY A 289 24.69 17.27 -10.24
N MET A 290 24.68 16.56 -11.36
CA MET A 290 25.52 16.86 -12.52
C MET A 290 25.00 18.06 -13.33
N VAL A 291 24.95 19.23 -12.67
CA VAL A 291 24.55 20.51 -13.24
C VAL A 291 25.62 21.57 -12.97
N GLU A 292 25.61 22.65 -13.73
CA GLU A 292 26.51 23.79 -13.54
C GLU A 292 26.04 24.70 -12.42
N ARG A 293 24.71 24.92 -12.36
CA ARG A 293 24.05 25.89 -11.47
C ARG A 293 22.91 25.19 -10.73
N PRO A 294 23.18 24.55 -9.60
CA PRO A 294 22.11 24.00 -8.76
C PRO A 294 21.27 25.15 -8.19
N PHE A 295 19.96 24.94 -8.08
CA PHE A 295 19.03 25.90 -7.50
C PHE A 295 17.83 25.20 -6.87
N GLU A 296 17.08 25.94 -6.09
CA GLU A 296 15.83 25.52 -5.47
C GLU A 296 14.74 26.51 -5.87
N ILE A 297 13.50 26.04 -6.03
CA ILE A 297 12.33 26.87 -6.27
C ILE A 297 11.24 26.57 -5.25
N THR A 298 10.52 27.60 -4.85
CA THR A 298 9.30 27.52 -4.03
C THR A 298 8.08 27.29 -4.93
N PHE A 299 6.92 26.98 -4.30
CA PHE A 299 5.67 26.83 -5.06
C PHE A 299 5.24 28.15 -5.73
N ASP A 300 5.40 29.29 -5.03
CA ASP A 300 5.08 30.60 -5.57
C ASP A 300 5.98 30.95 -6.77
N GLU A 301 7.27 30.61 -6.70
CA GLU A 301 8.18 30.74 -7.86
C GLU A 301 7.77 29.82 -9.00
N LEU A 302 7.36 28.58 -8.71
CA LEU A 302 6.84 27.67 -9.73
C LEU A 302 5.63 28.28 -10.45
N LEU A 303 4.69 28.87 -9.70
CA LEU A 303 3.50 29.52 -10.26
C LEU A 303 3.82 30.73 -11.14
N SER A 304 5.01 31.34 -11.02
CA SER A 304 5.46 32.46 -11.85
C SER A 304 6.02 32.02 -13.22
N TYR A 305 6.27 30.74 -13.45
CA TYR A 305 6.75 30.25 -14.75
C TYR A 305 5.62 30.22 -15.78
N ARG A 306 6.02 29.98 -17.03
CA ARG A 306 5.08 29.75 -18.13
C ARG A 306 4.43 28.38 -17.94
N PHE A 307 3.11 28.33 -17.90
CA PHE A 307 2.32 27.11 -17.87
C PHE A 307 1.77 26.75 -19.24
N GLU A 308 1.66 25.47 -19.51
CA GLU A 308 1.10 24.92 -20.74
C GLU A 308 0.15 23.76 -20.40
N GLU A 309 -0.90 23.61 -21.21
CA GLU A 309 -1.75 22.42 -21.19
C GLU A 309 -1.21 21.34 -22.10
N HIS A 310 -1.35 20.10 -21.69
CA HIS A 310 -1.04 18.92 -22.51
C HIS A 310 -1.96 17.75 -22.18
N ASP A 311 -2.57 17.20 -23.23
CA ASP A 311 -3.42 16.01 -23.10
C ASP A 311 -2.55 14.75 -23.21
N MET A 312 -2.57 13.91 -22.17
CA MET A 312 -1.65 12.79 -22.05
C MET A 312 -2.28 11.61 -21.30
N THR A 313 -2.10 10.43 -21.84
CA THR A 313 -2.41 9.17 -21.18
C THR A 313 -1.22 8.74 -20.31
N LEU A 314 -1.48 8.41 -19.06
CA LEU A 314 -0.52 7.73 -18.19
C LEU A 314 -0.83 6.23 -18.16
N THR A 315 0.21 5.42 -18.20
CA THR A 315 0.10 3.96 -18.14
C THR A 315 1.03 3.43 -17.04
N CYS A 316 0.50 2.60 -16.15
CA CYS A 316 1.30 1.89 -15.16
C CYS A 316 2.01 0.70 -15.81
N VAL A 317 3.26 0.44 -15.41
CA VAL A 317 3.98 -0.78 -15.83
C VAL A 317 3.29 -2.06 -15.34
N SER A 318 2.59 -1.97 -14.19
CA SER A 318 1.81 -3.08 -13.61
C SER A 318 0.47 -3.33 -14.32
N ASN A 319 0.18 -2.61 -15.41
CA ASN A 319 -1.02 -2.83 -16.18
C ASN A 319 -0.92 -4.16 -16.94
N PRO A 320 -1.69 -5.20 -16.58
CA PRO A 320 -1.72 -6.43 -17.35
C PRO A 320 -2.39 -6.19 -18.72
N VAL A 321 -2.26 -7.13 -19.62
CA VAL A 321 -3.00 -7.08 -20.91
C VAL A 321 -4.51 -7.00 -20.62
N GLY A 322 -5.18 -5.97 -21.16
CA GLY A 322 -6.59 -5.70 -20.89
C GLY A 322 -6.88 -5.04 -19.54
N GLY A 323 -5.86 -4.65 -18.76
CA GLY A 323 -6.02 -4.14 -17.40
C GLY A 323 -6.46 -2.68 -17.32
N PRO A 324 -6.82 -2.22 -16.09
CA PRO A 324 -7.42 -0.91 -15.86
C PRO A 324 -6.42 0.19 -15.49
N TYR A 325 -5.12 -0.13 -15.35
CA TYR A 325 -4.14 0.82 -14.80
C TYR A 325 -3.60 1.78 -15.86
N MET A 326 -4.50 2.52 -16.47
CA MET A 326 -4.22 3.61 -17.38
C MET A 326 -5.33 4.65 -17.32
N GLY A 327 -5.03 5.88 -17.69
CA GLY A 327 -5.99 6.98 -17.71
C GLY A 327 -5.50 8.12 -18.58
N ASN A 328 -6.41 8.81 -19.25
CA ASN A 328 -6.15 9.98 -20.07
C ASN A 328 -6.66 11.23 -19.36
N ALA A 329 -5.88 12.30 -19.35
CA ALA A 329 -6.26 13.56 -18.72
C ALA A 329 -5.59 14.74 -19.41
N ARG A 330 -6.21 15.93 -19.25
CA ARG A 330 -5.60 17.21 -19.53
C ARG A 330 -4.78 17.67 -18.34
N TRP A 331 -3.51 17.93 -18.56
CA TRP A 331 -2.57 18.33 -17.54
C TRP A 331 -2.18 19.79 -17.73
N LEU A 332 -2.08 20.55 -16.63
CA LEU A 332 -1.53 21.90 -16.62
C LEU A 332 -0.20 21.88 -15.86
N GLY A 333 0.88 22.26 -16.54
CA GLY A 333 2.21 22.24 -15.97
C GLY A 333 3.18 23.21 -16.63
N THR A 334 4.32 23.43 -15.97
CA THR A 334 5.43 24.15 -16.58
C THR A 334 6.36 23.18 -17.29
N PRO A 335 6.85 23.49 -18.52
CA PRO A 335 7.81 22.64 -19.23
C PRO A 335 9.08 22.41 -18.40
N LEU A 336 9.51 21.14 -18.30
CA LEU A 336 10.69 20.74 -17.51
C LEU A 336 12.02 21.04 -18.21
N ALA A 337 12.08 20.91 -19.53
CA ALA A 337 13.31 21.14 -20.31
C ALA A 337 13.95 22.53 -20.09
N PRO A 338 13.21 23.65 -20.06
CA PRO A 338 13.78 24.97 -19.74
C PRO A 338 14.43 25.03 -18.35
N LEU A 339 13.87 24.36 -17.35
CA LEU A 339 14.45 24.30 -16.00
C LEU A 339 15.78 23.55 -15.98
N LEU A 340 15.87 22.41 -16.69
CA LEU A 340 17.12 21.67 -16.82
C LEU A 340 18.18 22.45 -17.63
N ARG A 341 17.78 23.17 -18.67
CA ARG A 341 18.69 24.07 -19.41
C ARG A 341 19.20 25.23 -18.55
N ARG A 342 18.34 25.81 -17.69
CA ARG A 342 18.73 26.82 -16.70
C ARG A 342 19.77 26.26 -15.71
N ALA A 343 19.59 25.01 -15.26
CA ALA A 343 20.55 24.34 -14.39
C ALA A 343 21.90 24.08 -15.08
N GLY A 344 21.91 23.95 -16.40
CA GLY A 344 23.10 23.63 -17.18
C GLY A 344 23.52 22.17 -16.97
N VAL A 345 22.78 21.23 -17.58
CA VAL A 345 23.06 19.79 -17.48
C VAL A 345 24.47 19.50 -17.99
N ARG A 346 25.30 18.89 -17.15
CA ARG A 346 26.68 18.54 -17.51
C ARG A 346 26.72 17.36 -18.45
N ARG A 347 27.72 17.35 -19.32
CA ARG A 347 27.95 16.23 -20.23
C ARG A 347 28.14 14.92 -19.45
N GLY A 348 27.47 13.85 -19.90
CA GLY A 348 27.50 12.54 -19.29
C GLY A 348 26.42 12.27 -18.27
N ALA A 349 25.60 13.28 -17.89
CA ALA A 349 24.39 13.04 -17.14
C ALA A 349 23.35 12.39 -18.06
N ASP A 350 22.98 11.14 -17.82
CA ASP A 350 22.00 10.39 -18.62
C ASP A 350 20.72 10.06 -17.84
N MET A 351 20.73 10.27 -16.51
CA MET A 351 19.62 9.97 -15.62
C MET A 351 19.17 11.20 -14.83
N LEU A 352 17.90 11.50 -14.90
CA LEU A 352 17.19 12.42 -13.99
C LEU A 352 16.55 11.60 -12.87
N MET A 353 17.18 11.59 -11.70
CA MET A 353 16.63 10.97 -10.49
C MET A 353 15.68 11.97 -9.83
N SER A 354 14.40 11.69 -9.83
CA SER A 354 13.39 12.48 -9.14
C SER A 354 12.99 11.79 -7.83
N THR A 355 12.81 12.59 -6.76
CA THR A 355 12.44 12.09 -5.43
C THR A 355 11.13 12.70 -4.96
N SER A 356 10.26 11.85 -4.48
CA SER A 356 9.00 12.20 -3.82
C SER A 356 9.22 12.54 -2.33
N THR A 357 8.30 13.28 -1.74
CA THR A 357 8.31 13.60 -0.29
C THR A 357 8.33 12.37 0.61
N ASP A 358 7.80 11.22 0.17
CA ASP A 358 7.85 9.96 0.92
C ASP A 358 9.17 9.18 0.73
N GLY A 359 10.11 9.75 -0.05
CA GLY A 359 11.41 9.16 -0.33
C GLY A 359 11.44 8.17 -1.50
N MET A 360 10.33 7.97 -2.20
CA MET A 360 10.32 7.18 -3.43
C MET A 360 11.14 7.87 -4.51
N THR A 361 11.99 7.10 -5.21
CA THR A 361 12.83 7.60 -6.31
C THR A 361 12.40 7.03 -7.65
N ILE A 362 12.43 7.87 -8.68
CA ILE A 362 12.16 7.51 -10.08
C ILE A 362 13.32 8.00 -10.94
N GLY A 363 13.89 7.10 -11.76
CA GLY A 363 14.95 7.42 -12.71
C GLY A 363 14.38 7.58 -14.12
N SER A 364 14.55 8.75 -14.72
CA SER A 364 14.11 9.06 -16.08
C SER A 364 15.32 9.31 -16.99
N PRO A 365 15.31 8.89 -18.26
CA PRO A 365 16.34 9.29 -19.21
C PRO A 365 16.34 10.82 -19.40
N VAL A 366 17.48 11.46 -19.23
CA VAL A 366 17.65 12.91 -19.45
C VAL A 366 17.28 13.28 -20.88
N GLU A 367 17.64 12.43 -21.85
CA GLU A 367 17.30 12.59 -23.26
C GLU A 367 15.78 12.75 -23.45
N ALA A 368 14.97 11.93 -22.78
CA ALA A 368 13.52 11.99 -22.87
C ALA A 368 12.92 13.30 -22.33
N VAL A 369 13.65 14.06 -21.53
CA VAL A 369 13.22 15.40 -21.10
C VAL A 369 13.64 16.48 -22.10
N LEU A 370 14.74 16.25 -22.84
CA LEU A 370 15.37 17.26 -23.68
C LEU A 370 15.13 17.07 -25.18
N ASP A 371 14.50 15.98 -25.61
CA ASP A 371 14.25 15.64 -27.04
C ASP A 371 13.08 16.43 -27.68
N GLY A 372 12.42 17.28 -26.90
CA GLY A 372 11.33 18.13 -27.40
C GLY A 372 9.92 17.64 -27.03
N ARG A 373 9.79 16.45 -26.39
CA ARG A 373 8.48 16.04 -25.85
C ARG A 373 8.04 16.94 -24.70
N GLN A 374 6.74 16.97 -24.43
CA GLN A 374 6.13 17.86 -23.42
C GLN A 374 6.32 17.29 -21.99
N ALA A 375 7.60 17.08 -21.60
CA ALA A 375 7.92 16.79 -20.20
C ALA A 375 7.61 18.02 -19.33
N MET A 376 6.88 17.83 -18.20
CA MET A 376 6.40 18.94 -17.41
C MET A 376 6.39 18.67 -15.90
N LEU A 377 6.36 19.75 -15.14
CA LEU A 377 6.00 19.80 -13.73
C LEU A 377 4.51 20.20 -13.66
N ALA A 378 3.64 19.21 -13.50
CA ALA A 378 2.18 19.43 -13.48
C ALA A 378 1.69 19.80 -12.08
N ILE A 379 0.77 20.76 -12.00
CA ILE A 379 0.10 21.22 -10.78
C ILE A 379 -1.42 21.00 -10.82
N ALA A 380 -1.97 20.70 -12.01
CA ALA A 380 -3.39 20.48 -12.19
C ALA A 380 -3.66 19.37 -13.20
N MET A 381 -4.85 18.76 -13.11
CA MET A 381 -5.39 17.81 -14.05
C MET A 381 -6.90 18.05 -14.25
N ASN A 382 -7.37 17.90 -15.48
CA ASN A 382 -8.77 18.07 -15.86
C ASN A 382 -9.38 19.40 -15.34
N GLY A 383 -8.62 20.50 -15.41
CA GLY A 383 -9.08 21.84 -15.02
C GLY A 383 -9.09 22.14 -13.52
N GLU A 384 -8.65 21.21 -12.66
CA GLU A 384 -8.58 21.43 -11.22
C GLU A 384 -7.17 21.17 -10.67
N ALA A 385 -6.80 21.83 -9.54
CA ALA A 385 -5.55 21.55 -8.85
C ALA A 385 -5.43 20.05 -8.53
N LEU A 386 -4.23 19.50 -8.66
CA LEU A 386 -4.00 18.07 -8.43
C LEU A 386 -4.67 17.59 -7.15
N PRO A 387 -5.43 16.50 -7.17
CA PRO A 387 -5.83 15.82 -5.95
C PRO A 387 -4.59 15.40 -5.15
N THR A 388 -4.69 15.41 -3.83
CA THR A 388 -3.57 15.00 -2.94
C THR A 388 -3.05 13.61 -3.32
N GLN A 389 -3.93 12.67 -3.62
CA GLN A 389 -3.59 11.31 -4.04
C GLN A 389 -2.91 11.22 -5.42
N HIS A 390 -3.02 12.25 -6.24
CA HIS A 390 -2.40 12.32 -7.57
C HIS A 390 -1.15 13.20 -7.60
N GLY A 391 -0.65 13.64 -6.43
CA GLY A 391 0.67 14.25 -6.31
C GLY A 391 0.69 15.74 -5.99
N PHE A 392 -0.40 16.32 -5.44
CA PHE A 392 -0.41 17.72 -4.98
C PHE A 392 0.77 18.03 -4.04
N PRO A 393 1.48 19.18 -4.16
CA PRO A 393 1.17 20.29 -5.06
C PRO A 393 1.78 20.16 -6.47
N CYS A 394 2.75 19.28 -6.67
CA CYS A 394 3.47 19.16 -7.93
C CYS A 394 3.87 17.71 -8.23
N ARG A 395 3.70 17.30 -9.47
CA ARG A 395 4.20 16.03 -9.98
C ARG A 395 4.98 16.20 -11.28
N MET A 396 5.99 15.35 -11.49
CA MET A 396 6.67 15.25 -12.78
C MET A 396 5.88 14.34 -13.73
N LEU A 397 5.85 14.70 -15.01
CA LEU A 397 5.30 13.88 -16.09
C LEU A 397 6.21 13.96 -17.31
N ILE A 398 6.52 12.79 -17.90
CA ILE A 398 7.29 12.67 -19.15
C ILE A 398 6.50 11.74 -20.09
N PRO A 399 5.99 12.23 -21.23
CA PRO A 399 5.23 11.43 -22.17
C PRO A 399 6.03 10.25 -22.74
N GLY A 400 5.35 9.17 -23.13
CA GLY A 400 5.96 8.04 -23.82
C GLY A 400 6.63 7.01 -22.93
N LEU A 401 6.72 7.24 -21.61
CA LEU A 401 7.34 6.34 -20.63
C LEU A 401 6.31 5.83 -19.62
N TYR A 402 6.49 4.60 -19.14
CA TYR A 402 5.69 4.08 -18.04
C TYR A 402 5.87 4.92 -16.77
N GLY A 403 4.80 5.06 -15.97
CA GLY A 403 4.75 5.96 -14.81
C GLY A 403 5.87 5.78 -13.79
N TYR A 404 6.43 4.57 -13.64
CA TYR A 404 7.50 4.29 -12.68
C TYR A 404 8.89 4.83 -13.12
N VAL A 405 9.02 5.33 -14.34
CA VAL A 405 10.20 6.03 -14.87
C VAL A 405 9.88 7.43 -15.38
N SER A 406 8.66 7.96 -15.15
CA SER A 406 8.23 9.23 -15.75
C SER A 406 7.32 10.10 -14.88
N ALA A 407 6.71 9.56 -13.79
CA ALA A 407 5.54 10.22 -13.20
C ALA A 407 5.61 10.30 -11.66
N THR A 408 6.62 11.02 -11.15
CA THR A 408 6.85 11.20 -9.71
C THR A 408 5.79 12.12 -9.11
N LYS A 409 5.02 11.61 -8.16
CA LYS A 409 4.06 12.35 -7.35
C LYS A 409 4.76 13.03 -6.16
N TRP A 410 4.19 14.12 -5.65
CA TRP A 410 4.73 14.85 -4.47
C TRP A 410 6.22 15.17 -4.62
N LEU A 411 6.59 15.65 -5.80
CA LEU A 411 7.98 15.89 -6.20
C LEU A 411 8.64 16.94 -5.34
N VAL A 412 9.88 16.69 -4.86
CA VAL A 412 10.68 17.64 -4.06
C VAL A 412 12.14 17.72 -4.48
N ASP A 413 12.64 16.78 -5.30
CA ASP A 413 14.05 16.75 -5.68
C ASP A 413 14.23 16.22 -7.10
N LEU A 414 15.13 16.87 -7.85
CA LEU A 414 15.59 16.49 -9.17
C LEU A 414 17.13 16.46 -9.16
N ASN A 415 17.70 15.27 -9.13
CA ASN A 415 19.13 15.04 -9.13
C ASN A 415 19.60 14.50 -10.48
N LEU A 416 20.40 15.27 -11.21
CA LEU A 416 21.04 14.86 -12.45
C LEU A 416 22.22 13.92 -12.12
N THR A 417 22.18 12.69 -12.63
CA THR A 417 23.15 11.63 -12.31
C THR A 417 23.32 10.70 -13.51
N THR A 418 23.82 9.49 -13.32
CA THR A 418 23.92 8.47 -14.37
C THR A 418 23.27 7.16 -13.94
N PHE A 419 22.72 6.41 -14.90
CA PHE A 419 22.22 5.04 -14.65
C PHE A 419 23.33 4.08 -14.17
N ALA A 420 24.58 4.39 -14.45
CA ALA A 420 25.71 3.59 -13.98
C ALA A 420 26.05 3.81 -12.50
N SER A 421 25.73 4.98 -11.95
CA SER A 421 26.10 5.37 -10.57
C SER A 421 24.96 5.28 -9.56
N SER A 422 23.73 5.17 -10.02
CA SER A 422 22.54 5.27 -9.15
C SER A 422 21.41 4.40 -9.65
N ASP A 423 20.74 3.70 -8.73
CA ASP A 423 19.53 2.93 -8.99
C ASP A 423 18.31 3.64 -8.42
N ALA A 424 17.25 3.76 -9.23
CA ALA A 424 15.94 4.15 -8.75
C ALA A 424 15.22 2.98 -8.05
N TYR A 425 14.20 3.28 -7.28
CA TYR A 425 13.50 2.33 -6.40
C TYR A 425 13.14 0.98 -7.06
N TRP A 426 12.69 0.98 -8.31
CA TRP A 426 12.21 -0.23 -8.99
C TRP A 426 13.31 -1.02 -9.69
N THR A 427 14.46 -0.42 -10.00
CA THR A 427 15.58 -1.09 -10.71
C THR A 427 16.11 -2.31 -9.95
N PRO A 428 16.49 -2.21 -8.64
CA PRO A 428 16.94 -3.38 -7.89
C PRO A 428 15.83 -4.40 -7.62
N ARG A 429 14.56 -4.05 -7.93
CA ARG A 429 13.40 -4.94 -7.83
C ARG A 429 13.09 -5.67 -9.14
N GLY A 430 13.98 -5.61 -10.12
CA GLY A 430 13.91 -6.35 -11.39
C GLY A 430 13.15 -5.64 -12.51
N TYR A 431 12.81 -4.36 -12.33
CA TYR A 431 12.24 -3.55 -13.42
C TYR A 431 13.33 -2.88 -14.25
N SER A 432 13.07 -2.71 -15.53
CA SER A 432 13.99 -2.05 -16.46
C SER A 432 14.24 -0.58 -16.05
N PRO A 433 15.48 -0.08 -16.08
CA PRO A 433 15.77 1.33 -15.79
C PRO A 433 15.19 2.29 -16.85
N GLN A 434 14.93 1.78 -18.05
CA GLN A 434 14.29 2.51 -19.14
C GLN A 434 13.08 1.71 -19.61
N ALA A 435 11.93 2.35 -19.72
CA ALA A 435 10.69 1.66 -20.04
C ALA A 435 9.76 2.55 -20.89
N PRO A 436 9.98 2.60 -22.22
CA PRO A 436 9.01 3.20 -23.13
C PRO A 436 7.70 2.40 -23.11
N VAL A 437 6.58 3.10 -23.18
CA VAL A 437 5.26 2.47 -23.22
C VAL A 437 5.13 1.62 -24.47
N LYS A 438 4.78 0.35 -24.29
CA LYS A 438 4.56 -0.61 -25.40
C LYS A 438 3.27 -0.27 -26.15
N THR A 439 3.23 -0.55 -27.46
CA THR A 439 2.01 -0.52 -28.25
C THR A 439 1.06 -1.59 -27.74
N ALA A 440 -0.13 -1.19 -27.34
CA ALA A 440 -1.12 -2.07 -26.76
C ALA A 440 -2.56 -1.63 -27.10
N SER A 441 -3.51 -2.55 -26.91
CA SER A 441 -4.92 -2.31 -27.15
C SER A 441 -5.78 -3.13 -26.20
N ARG A 442 -7.01 -2.65 -25.94
CA ARG A 442 -7.98 -3.26 -25.04
C ARG A 442 -9.37 -3.19 -25.63
N ILE A 443 -10.14 -4.25 -25.45
CA ILE A 443 -11.59 -4.27 -25.70
C ILE A 443 -12.27 -3.88 -24.41
N ASP A 444 -13.08 -2.82 -24.43
CA ASP A 444 -13.84 -2.32 -23.29
C ASP A 444 -15.30 -2.75 -23.38
N VAL A 445 -15.81 -2.90 -24.60
CA VAL A 445 -17.21 -3.28 -24.91
C VAL A 445 -17.21 -4.37 -25.98
N PRO A 446 -17.96 -5.45 -25.75
CA PRO A 446 -18.59 -5.87 -24.49
C PRO A 446 -17.54 -6.35 -23.48
N ALA A 447 -17.93 -6.45 -22.21
CA ALA A 447 -17.07 -7.02 -21.18
C ALA A 447 -16.78 -8.51 -21.45
N ASP A 448 -15.64 -9.02 -20.95
CA ASP A 448 -15.32 -10.44 -21.04
C ASP A 448 -16.42 -11.31 -20.41
N GLY A 449 -16.81 -12.39 -21.09
CA GLY A 449 -17.88 -13.29 -20.69
C GLY A 449 -19.30 -12.75 -20.91
N ALA A 450 -19.46 -11.55 -21.47
CA ALA A 450 -20.79 -10.97 -21.71
C ALA A 450 -21.65 -11.80 -22.68
N THR A 451 -22.96 -11.78 -22.43
CA THR A 451 -23.97 -12.31 -23.36
C THR A 451 -24.62 -11.16 -24.11
N VAL A 452 -24.60 -11.20 -25.44
CA VAL A 452 -25.17 -10.18 -26.33
C VAL A 452 -26.20 -10.81 -27.26
N ALA A 453 -27.14 -10.00 -27.73
CA ALA A 453 -28.14 -10.48 -28.70
C ALA A 453 -27.50 -10.76 -30.05
N SER A 454 -28.03 -11.74 -30.78
CA SER A 454 -27.65 -12.02 -32.18
C SER A 454 -27.99 -10.85 -33.10
N GLY A 455 -27.24 -10.70 -34.19
CA GLY A 455 -27.37 -9.58 -35.12
C GLY A 455 -26.09 -8.77 -35.24
N THR A 456 -26.18 -7.45 -35.11
CA THR A 456 -25.00 -6.60 -35.08
C THR A 456 -24.51 -6.41 -33.63
N VAL A 457 -23.29 -6.87 -33.36
CA VAL A 457 -22.60 -6.68 -32.06
C VAL A 457 -21.56 -5.57 -32.21
N VAL A 458 -21.64 -4.54 -31.40
CA VAL A 458 -20.66 -3.47 -31.41
C VAL A 458 -19.53 -3.83 -30.45
N LEU A 459 -18.31 -3.84 -30.97
CA LEU A 459 -17.06 -3.96 -30.19
C LEU A 459 -16.41 -2.58 -30.12
N ALA A 460 -15.91 -2.20 -28.97
CA ALA A 460 -15.21 -0.92 -28.82
C ALA A 460 -14.14 -1.00 -27.72
N GLY A 461 -13.19 -0.08 -27.76
CA GLY A 461 -12.13 -0.05 -26.77
C GLY A 461 -11.13 1.07 -27.00
N THR A 462 -9.97 0.89 -26.39
CA THR A 462 -8.86 1.84 -26.41
C THR A 462 -7.57 1.19 -26.89
N ALA A 463 -6.76 1.94 -27.62
CA ALA A 463 -5.41 1.57 -28.03
C ALA A 463 -4.44 2.70 -27.72
N TRP A 464 -3.19 2.37 -27.39
CA TRP A 464 -2.18 3.36 -27.00
C TRP A 464 -0.77 2.95 -27.41
N ALA A 465 0.01 3.93 -27.75
CA ALA A 465 1.46 3.86 -27.96
C ALA A 465 2.01 5.27 -27.70
N ASN A 466 1.99 5.68 -26.44
CA ASN A 466 2.30 7.06 -26.05
C ASN A 466 3.57 7.58 -26.73
N HIS A 467 3.51 8.81 -27.20
CA HIS A 467 4.53 9.52 -27.98
C HIS A 467 4.77 9.00 -29.41
N ARG A 468 4.08 7.90 -29.81
CA ARG A 468 4.10 7.40 -31.21
C ARG A 468 2.73 7.48 -31.88
N GLY A 469 1.66 7.56 -31.06
CA GLY A 469 0.27 7.52 -31.54
C GLY A 469 -0.14 6.15 -32.05
N ILE A 470 -1.41 6.03 -32.46
CA ILE A 470 -2.00 4.81 -33.03
C ILE A 470 -2.42 5.06 -34.48
N ALA A 471 -1.93 4.26 -35.41
CA ALA A 471 -2.23 4.33 -36.83
C ALA A 471 -3.39 3.40 -37.24
N ALA A 472 -3.47 2.18 -36.68
CA ALA A 472 -4.52 1.22 -36.97
C ALA A 472 -4.87 0.35 -35.75
N VAL A 473 -6.10 -0.14 -35.73
CA VAL A 473 -6.56 -1.19 -34.79
C VAL A 473 -7.29 -2.24 -35.59
N GLU A 474 -7.00 -3.50 -35.29
CA GLU A 474 -7.62 -4.64 -35.98
C GLU A 474 -8.22 -5.62 -34.96
N ILE A 475 -9.35 -6.21 -35.34
CA ILE A 475 -10.09 -7.19 -34.56
C ILE A 475 -10.00 -8.55 -35.27
N GLN A 476 -9.82 -9.60 -34.49
CA GLN A 476 -9.92 -10.97 -34.94
C GLN A 476 -11.00 -11.69 -34.14
N ILE A 477 -11.97 -12.27 -34.83
CA ILE A 477 -13.03 -13.09 -34.25
C ILE A 477 -12.69 -14.55 -34.50
N ASP A 478 -12.62 -15.34 -33.45
CA ASP A 478 -12.15 -16.72 -33.42
C ASP A 478 -10.76 -16.86 -34.09
N ASN A 479 -10.64 -17.63 -35.16
CA ASN A 479 -9.41 -17.75 -35.93
C ASN A 479 -9.58 -17.20 -37.36
N GLY A 480 -10.57 -16.31 -37.57
CA GLY A 480 -10.79 -15.63 -38.83
C GLY A 480 -9.68 -14.62 -39.18
N PRO A 481 -9.82 -13.92 -40.30
CA PRO A 481 -8.89 -12.87 -40.69
C PRO A 481 -8.97 -11.68 -39.74
N TRP A 482 -7.88 -10.92 -39.62
CA TRP A 482 -7.86 -9.62 -38.99
C TRP A 482 -8.68 -8.63 -39.81
N GLN A 483 -9.51 -7.85 -39.14
CA GLN A 483 -10.42 -6.88 -39.76
C GLN A 483 -10.19 -5.51 -39.11
N GLU A 484 -10.13 -4.48 -39.94
CA GLU A 484 -9.83 -3.12 -39.49
C GLU A 484 -11.01 -2.55 -38.67
N ALA A 485 -10.72 -1.98 -37.54
CA ALA A 485 -11.66 -1.25 -36.71
C ALA A 485 -11.66 0.24 -37.07
N LYS A 486 -12.81 0.89 -36.93
CA LYS A 486 -12.96 2.33 -37.11
C LYS A 486 -12.27 3.07 -35.95
N LEU A 487 -11.25 3.85 -36.25
CA LEU A 487 -10.57 4.69 -35.27
C LEU A 487 -11.35 5.99 -35.06
N ALA A 488 -11.41 6.43 -33.80
CA ALA A 488 -11.79 7.78 -33.44
C ALA A 488 -10.73 8.80 -33.91
N THR A 489 -11.06 10.07 -33.94
CA THR A 489 -10.08 11.14 -34.22
C THR A 489 -8.95 11.08 -33.20
N SER A 490 -7.72 11.28 -33.64
CA SER A 490 -6.57 11.42 -32.76
C SER A 490 -6.56 12.84 -32.17
N ASP A 491 -6.34 12.94 -30.87
CA ASP A 491 -6.09 14.22 -30.21
C ASP A 491 -4.59 14.57 -30.29
N THR A 492 -3.76 13.88 -29.52
CA THR A 492 -2.30 14.00 -29.58
C THR A 492 -1.63 12.63 -29.70
N PRO A 493 -0.37 12.52 -30.14
CA PRO A 493 0.38 11.27 -30.09
C PRO A 493 0.57 10.70 -28.68
N ASP A 494 0.40 11.52 -27.63
CA ASP A 494 0.58 11.15 -26.24
C ASP A 494 -0.69 10.65 -25.58
N THR A 495 -1.84 10.77 -26.25
CA THR A 495 -3.13 10.24 -25.77
C THR A 495 -3.41 8.84 -26.33
N TRP A 496 -4.25 8.09 -25.62
CA TRP A 496 -4.86 6.90 -26.20
C TRP A 496 -5.77 7.27 -27.38
N ARG A 497 -6.07 6.28 -28.21
CA ARG A 497 -7.03 6.43 -29.30
C ARG A 497 -8.14 5.41 -29.12
N GLN A 498 -9.38 5.85 -29.11
CA GLN A 498 -10.52 4.98 -29.01
C GLN A 498 -10.89 4.44 -30.38
N TRP A 499 -11.54 3.29 -30.40
CA TRP A 499 -11.93 2.59 -31.63
C TRP A 499 -13.25 1.88 -31.45
N SER A 500 -13.95 1.59 -32.57
CA SER A 500 -15.17 0.78 -32.64
C SER A 500 -15.16 -0.15 -33.85
N TYR A 501 -15.89 -1.25 -33.75
CA TYR A 501 -16.06 -2.21 -34.81
C TYR A 501 -17.47 -2.80 -34.74
N GLU A 502 -18.19 -2.83 -35.89
CA GLU A 502 -19.51 -3.44 -36.02
C GLU A 502 -19.37 -4.86 -36.54
N TRP A 503 -19.57 -5.84 -35.69
CA TRP A 503 -19.61 -7.22 -36.05
C TRP A 503 -21.04 -7.58 -36.53
N THR A 504 -21.28 -7.47 -37.85
CA THR A 504 -22.57 -7.76 -38.46
C THR A 504 -22.80 -9.25 -38.57
N ASN A 505 -24.08 -9.68 -38.47
CA ASN A 505 -24.49 -11.08 -38.56
C ASN A 505 -23.72 -12.01 -37.62
N ALA A 506 -23.46 -11.56 -36.39
CA ALA A 506 -22.78 -12.35 -35.39
C ALA A 506 -23.54 -13.68 -35.16
N PRO A 507 -22.93 -14.84 -35.43
CA PRO A 507 -23.61 -16.13 -35.29
C PRO A 507 -23.81 -16.45 -33.81
N ARG A 508 -24.85 -17.22 -33.51
CA ARG A 508 -25.08 -17.71 -32.14
C ARG A 508 -23.95 -18.63 -31.70
N GLY A 509 -23.50 -18.46 -30.44
CA GLY A 509 -22.41 -19.28 -29.91
C GLY A 509 -21.50 -18.52 -29.00
N SER A 510 -20.41 -19.17 -28.62
CA SER A 510 -19.33 -18.56 -27.83
C SER A 510 -18.16 -18.26 -28.75
N HIS A 511 -17.72 -17.01 -28.77
CA HIS A 511 -16.70 -16.51 -29.68
C HIS A 511 -15.56 -15.87 -28.93
N LYS A 512 -14.33 -16.08 -29.40
CA LYS A 512 -13.14 -15.39 -28.92
C LYS A 512 -12.87 -14.16 -29.78
N VAL A 513 -12.77 -12.99 -29.15
CA VAL A 513 -12.46 -11.74 -29.81
C VAL A 513 -11.10 -11.25 -29.35
N ARG A 514 -10.20 -10.98 -30.30
CA ARG A 514 -8.87 -10.44 -30.05
C ARG A 514 -8.74 -9.07 -30.69
N VAL A 515 -7.88 -8.24 -30.08
CA VAL A 515 -7.55 -6.91 -30.63
C VAL A 515 -6.03 -6.74 -30.69
N ARG A 516 -5.55 -6.08 -31.74
CA ARG A 516 -4.17 -5.59 -31.86
C ARG A 516 -4.15 -4.17 -32.43
N ALA A 517 -3.11 -3.41 -32.09
CA ALA A 517 -2.89 -2.07 -32.62
C ALA A 517 -1.61 -2.01 -33.44
N THR A 518 -1.56 -1.05 -34.36
CA THR A 518 -0.34 -0.61 -35.07
C THR A 518 -0.08 0.83 -34.67
N ASP A 519 1.13 1.14 -34.24
CA ASP A 519 1.49 2.51 -33.83
C ASP A 519 1.86 3.41 -35.02
N GLY A 520 2.08 4.69 -34.76
CA GLY A 520 2.40 5.69 -35.78
C GLY A 520 3.73 5.46 -36.51
N THR A 521 4.61 4.59 -36.00
CA THR A 521 5.85 4.17 -36.68
C THR A 521 5.64 2.98 -37.62
N GLY A 522 4.44 2.40 -37.62
CA GLY A 522 4.11 1.18 -38.37
C GLY A 522 4.40 -0.12 -37.61
N ALA A 523 4.84 -0.04 -36.35
CA ALA A 523 5.12 -1.22 -35.55
C ALA A 523 3.80 -1.83 -35.03
N VAL A 524 3.60 -3.12 -35.34
CA VAL A 524 2.42 -3.87 -34.90
C VAL A 524 2.62 -4.36 -33.46
N GLN A 525 1.57 -4.28 -32.65
CA GLN A 525 1.55 -4.86 -31.30
C GLN A 525 1.96 -6.33 -31.35
N THR A 526 2.87 -6.72 -30.47
CA THR A 526 3.38 -8.11 -30.43
C THR A 526 2.34 -9.09 -29.88
N SER A 527 2.31 -10.30 -30.46
CA SER A 527 1.51 -11.42 -29.95
C SER A 527 2.21 -12.16 -28.79
N VAL A 528 3.50 -11.88 -28.54
CA VAL A 528 4.27 -12.54 -27.48
C VAL A 528 3.71 -12.14 -26.13
N VAL A 529 3.25 -13.13 -25.37
CA VAL A 529 2.72 -12.92 -24.03
C VAL A 529 3.88 -12.76 -23.07
N GLN A 530 3.93 -11.61 -22.40
CA GLN A 530 4.91 -11.29 -21.35
C GLN A 530 4.17 -10.68 -20.16
N ASP A 531 4.60 -11.05 -18.97
CA ASP A 531 4.12 -10.42 -17.73
C ASP A 531 4.66 -8.98 -17.58
N VAL A 532 4.16 -8.27 -16.58
CA VAL A 532 4.48 -6.85 -16.32
C VAL A 532 5.96 -6.58 -16.07
N VAL A 533 6.70 -7.54 -15.51
CA VAL A 533 8.16 -7.44 -15.29
C VAL A 533 8.89 -8.00 -16.51
N PRO A 534 9.96 -7.36 -16.96
CA PRO A 534 10.67 -6.17 -16.39
C PRO A 534 10.17 -4.81 -16.90
N ASN A 535 9.37 -4.75 -17.96
CA ASN A 535 9.12 -3.50 -18.70
C ASN A 535 7.70 -3.41 -19.28
N GLY A 536 6.72 -3.95 -18.57
CA GLY A 536 5.30 -3.93 -18.94
C GLY A 536 4.86 -5.18 -19.69
N ALA A 537 3.58 -5.53 -19.51
CA ALA A 537 2.95 -6.66 -20.16
C ALA A 537 2.87 -6.51 -21.69
N SER A 538 2.84 -7.63 -22.41
CA SER A 538 2.60 -7.67 -23.84
C SER A 538 1.73 -8.88 -24.23
N GLY A 539 1.20 -8.86 -25.44
CA GLY A 539 0.26 -9.84 -25.97
C GLY A 539 -1.04 -9.18 -26.39
N TYR A 540 -1.92 -9.93 -27.04
CA TYR A 540 -3.22 -9.44 -27.49
C TYR A 540 -4.28 -9.58 -26.40
N HIS A 541 -5.04 -8.52 -26.12
CA HIS A 541 -6.21 -8.64 -25.27
C HIS A 541 -7.26 -9.51 -25.97
N THR A 542 -7.74 -10.51 -25.24
CA THR A 542 -8.69 -11.51 -25.74
C THR A 542 -9.85 -11.60 -24.77
N ILE A 543 -11.07 -11.50 -25.29
CA ILE A 543 -12.31 -11.69 -24.53
C ILE A 543 -13.13 -12.83 -25.13
N THR A 544 -14.05 -13.35 -24.34
CA THR A 544 -15.08 -14.30 -24.78
C THR A 544 -16.43 -13.61 -24.80
N VAL A 545 -17.14 -13.66 -25.92
CA VAL A 545 -18.48 -13.09 -26.08
C VAL A 545 -19.46 -14.23 -26.44
N ARG A 546 -20.61 -14.29 -25.75
CA ARG A 546 -21.69 -15.22 -26.03
C ARG A 546 -22.77 -14.51 -26.83
N VAL A 547 -23.04 -14.96 -28.06
CA VAL A 547 -24.14 -14.47 -28.89
C VAL A 547 -25.35 -15.39 -28.70
N SER A 548 -26.47 -14.84 -28.20
CA SER A 548 -27.71 -15.59 -27.87
C SER A 548 -28.80 -15.47 -28.91
#